data_c70178dd44ce7df7f32c18105a452d5d
#
_entry.id   c70178dd44ce7df7f32c18105a452d5d
#
_cell.length_a   1.000
_cell.length_b   1.000
_cell.length_c   1.000
_cell.angle_alpha   90.00
_cell.angle_beta   90.00
_cell.angle_gamma   90.00
#
_symmetry.space_group_name_H-M   'P 1'
#
loop_
_entity.id
_entity.type
_entity.pdbx_description
1 polymer ?
#
loop_
_entity_poly.entity_id
_entity_poly.type
_entity_poly.pdbx_seq_one_letter_code
_entity_poly.pdbx_strand_id
1 'polypeptide(L)'
;LKEDGHEVKFYLFSYSNEKQNKIIEDYSPTIKHTFVEPDYNKLGGGDKMGNGMKIMTISYLNSLQQLYNEDLDLVISTRYDINFFRNPFKEYNYDFTKCSFLWREPEFMDLPIVNDTFIVFPFKMLESFFDAVVEMETNPPHGVNSGMHNLYLPMVNQVGEDNVVWL
;
A
#
# COMPACT_ATOMS: atom_id res chain seq x y z
N LEU A 1 9.06 -11.34 -12.68
CA LEU A 1 8.64 -10.18 -13.47
C LEU A 1 9.75 -9.70 -14.43
N LYS A 2 10.93 -9.28 -13.97
CA LYS A 2 12.03 -8.90 -14.88
C LYS A 2 12.49 -10.05 -15.76
N GLU A 3 12.57 -11.24 -15.22
CA GLU A 3 12.91 -12.47 -15.95
C GLU A 3 11.86 -12.82 -17.01
N ASP A 4 10.62 -12.42 -16.80
CA ASP A 4 9.50 -12.60 -17.73
C ASP A 4 9.37 -11.48 -18.76
N GLY A 5 10.34 -10.54 -18.80
CA GLY A 5 10.42 -9.45 -19.78
C GLY A 5 9.65 -8.18 -19.40
N HIS A 6 9.16 -8.07 -18.18
CA HIS A 6 8.50 -6.85 -17.70
C HIS A 6 9.52 -5.77 -17.30
N GLU A 7 9.26 -4.53 -17.68
CA GLU A 7 9.96 -3.39 -17.11
C GLU A 7 9.43 -3.17 -15.68
N VAL A 8 10.33 -3.13 -14.70
CA VAL A 8 9.97 -2.95 -13.30
C VAL A 8 10.63 -1.70 -12.77
N LYS A 9 9.81 -0.72 -12.39
CA LYS A 9 10.23 0.50 -11.70
C LYS A 9 9.97 0.33 -10.21
N PHE A 10 10.96 0.65 -9.39
CA PHE A 10 10.83 0.58 -7.94
C PHE A 10 10.73 1.98 -7.35
N TYR A 11 9.78 2.16 -6.44
CA TYR A 11 9.58 3.38 -5.67
C TYR A 11 9.65 3.01 -4.18
N LEU A 12 10.61 3.57 -3.47
CA LEU A 12 10.72 3.40 -2.04
C LEU A 12 10.26 4.68 -1.35
N PHE A 13 9.31 4.52 -0.46
CA PHE A 13 8.80 5.58 0.38
C PHE A 13 9.16 5.29 1.85
N SER A 14 9.81 6.21 2.52
CA SER A 14 10.21 6.04 3.92
C SER A 14 10.28 7.37 4.64
N TYR A 15 10.37 7.32 5.96
CA TYR A 15 10.67 8.49 6.78
C TYR A 15 12.16 8.79 6.78
N SER A 16 12.49 10.07 6.86
CA SER A 16 13.85 10.50 7.15
C SER A 16 14.28 9.96 8.50
N ASN A 17 15.38 9.24 8.52
CA ASN A 17 15.97 8.68 9.73
C ASN A 17 17.48 8.43 9.55
N GLU A 18 18.16 8.09 10.62
CA GLU A 18 19.62 7.85 10.62
C GLU A 18 20.08 6.71 9.69
N LYS A 19 19.17 5.77 9.33
CA LYS A 19 19.45 4.63 8.44
C LYS A 19 19.16 4.91 6.97
N GLN A 20 18.71 6.12 6.65
CA GLN A 20 18.30 6.50 5.30
C GLN A 20 19.38 6.19 4.25
N ASN A 21 20.64 6.52 4.52
CA ASN A 21 21.74 6.26 3.58
C ASN A 21 21.95 4.77 3.35
N LYS A 22 21.81 3.94 4.40
CA LYS A 22 21.90 2.49 4.26
C LYS A 22 20.75 1.92 3.44
N ILE A 23 19.53 2.41 3.63
CA ILE A 23 18.38 1.99 2.82
C ILE A 23 18.61 2.34 1.35
N ILE A 24 19.12 3.53 1.05
CA ILE A 24 19.48 3.94 -0.32
C ILE A 24 20.54 2.99 -0.90
N GLU A 25 21.57 2.67 -0.15
CA GLU A 25 22.64 1.78 -0.57
C GLU A 25 22.14 0.35 -0.84
N ASP A 26 21.35 -0.21 0.08
CA ASP A 26 20.83 -1.58 0.00
C ASP A 26 19.87 -1.77 -1.20
N TYR A 27 19.13 -0.73 -1.61
CA TYR A 27 18.13 -0.78 -2.67
C TYR A 27 18.53 -0.02 -3.96
N SER A 28 19.71 0.58 -4.01
CA SER A 28 20.24 1.24 -5.22
C SER A 28 20.71 0.17 -6.24
N PRO A 29 20.71 0.45 -7.55
CA PRO A 29 20.42 1.69 -8.27
C PRO A 29 19.03 1.76 -8.92
N THR A 30 18.14 0.84 -8.64
CA THR A 30 16.87 0.64 -9.39
C THR A 30 15.68 1.32 -8.76
N ILE A 31 15.87 2.13 -7.73
CA ILE A 31 14.79 2.66 -6.89
C ILE A 31 14.78 4.19 -6.94
N LYS A 32 13.62 4.75 -7.20
CA LYS A 32 13.35 6.16 -6.95
C LYS A 32 13.02 6.33 -5.47
N HIS A 33 13.87 7.01 -4.74
CA HIS A 33 13.72 7.19 -3.30
C HIS A 33 13.00 8.50 -2.99
N THR A 34 12.07 8.44 -2.05
CA THR A 34 11.46 9.63 -1.47
C THR A 34 11.44 9.47 0.05
N PHE A 35 12.04 10.42 0.75
CA PHE A 35 12.03 10.48 2.20
C PHE A 35 11.22 11.68 2.66
N VAL A 36 10.37 11.47 3.64
CA VAL A 36 9.49 12.50 4.19
C VAL A 36 9.80 12.71 5.66
N GLU A 37 9.98 13.96 6.04
CA GLU A 37 10.04 14.33 7.45
C GLU A 37 8.66 14.19 8.09
N PRO A 38 8.50 13.37 9.13
CA PRO A 38 7.23 13.23 9.80
C PRO A 38 6.91 14.52 10.58
N ASP A 39 5.84 15.20 10.20
CA ASP A 39 5.37 16.38 10.94
C ASP A 39 4.47 15.93 12.11
N TYR A 40 5.09 15.58 13.20
CA TYR A 40 4.39 15.13 14.42
C TYR A 40 3.44 16.18 15.01
N ASN A 41 3.63 17.47 14.68
CA ASN A 41 2.75 18.54 15.17
C ASN A 41 1.40 18.57 14.48
N LYS A 42 1.30 18.06 13.24
CA LYS A 42 0.04 17.97 12.49
C LYS A 42 -0.81 16.77 12.90
N LEU A 43 -0.26 15.85 13.66
CA LEU A 43 -0.91 14.58 13.95
C LEU A 43 -1.87 14.62 15.14
N GLY A 44 -1.94 15.77 15.87
CA GLY A 44 -2.79 15.89 17.06
C GLY A 44 -2.33 14.96 18.19
N GLY A 45 -2.59 15.34 19.44
CA GLY A 45 -2.11 14.65 20.64
C GLY A 45 -2.82 13.31 20.96
N GLY A 46 -2.96 12.43 19.99
CA GLY A 46 -3.44 11.06 20.20
C GLY A 46 -2.37 10.15 20.85
N ASP A 47 -2.76 8.96 21.24
CA ASP A 47 -1.80 7.97 21.72
C ASP A 47 -0.73 7.66 20.66
N LYS A 48 0.42 7.14 21.11
CA LYS A 48 1.56 6.89 20.22
C LYS A 48 1.23 5.94 19.07
N MET A 49 0.27 5.06 19.24
CA MET A 49 -0.15 4.08 18.25
C MET A 49 -1.03 4.72 17.16
N GLY A 50 -2.04 5.51 17.54
CA GLY A 50 -2.89 6.23 16.58
C GLY A 50 -2.11 7.22 15.71
N ASN A 51 -1.10 7.90 16.28
CA ASN A 51 -0.23 8.79 15.52
C ASN A 51 0.67 8.03 14.52
N GLY A 52 1.15 6.85 14.90
CA GLY A 52 1.95 5.99 14.01
C GLY A 52 1.16 5.58 12.77
N MET A 53 -0.10 5.19 12.93
CA MET A 53 -0.97 4.76 11.83
C MET A 53 -1.29 5.93 10.88
N LYS A 54 -1.59 7.12 11.39
CA LYS A 54 -1.79 8.33 10.56
C LYS A 54 -0.54 8.69 9.76
N ILE A 55 0.63 8.59 10.37
CA ILE A 55 1.90 8.82 9.69
C ILE A 55 2.08 7.84 8.53
N MET A 56 1.81 6.56 8.75
CA MET A 56 1.89 5.54 7.71
C MET A 56 0.92 5.84 6.55
N THR A 57 -0.33 6.18 6.85
CA THR A 57 -1.33 6.52 5.82
C THR A 57 -0.92 7.75 5.02
N ILE A 58 -0.49 8.82 5.66
CA ILE A 58 -0.01 10.03 4.98
C ILE A 58 1.19 9.73 4.08
N SER A 59 2.13 8.92 4.55
CA SER A 59 3.27 8.51 3.73
C SER A 59 2.85 7.68 2.54
N TYR A 60 1.88 6.79 2.74
CA TYR A 60 1.33 5.98 1.68
C TYR A 60 0.65 6.83 0.61
N LEU A 61 -0.19 7.78 1.00
CA LEU A 61 -0.81 8.75 0.08
C LEU A 61 0.23 9.55 -0.69
N ASN A 62 1.26 10.05 -0.02
CA ASN A 62 2.35 10.77 -0.67
C ASN A 62 3.11 9.87 -1.67
N SER A 63 3.27 8.58 -1.38
CA SER A 63 3.89 7.63 -2.31
C SER A 63 3.04 7.42 -3.54
N LEU A 64 1.74 7.26 -3.39
CA LEU A 64 0.81 7.12 -4.51
C LEU A 64 0.81 8.36 -5.41
N GLN A 65 0.88 9.57 -4.83
CA GLN A 65 0.95 10.81 -5.60
C GLN A 65 2.17 10.87 -6.53
N GLN A 66 3.28 10.25 -6.19
CA GLN A 66 4.47 10.21 -7.05
C GLN A 66 4.23 9.40 -8.33
N LEU A 67 3.23 8.52 -8.33
CA LEU A 67 2.91 7.67 -9.47
C LEU A 67 2.04 8.36 -10.52
N TYR A 68 1.36 9.46 -10.20
CA TYR A 68 0.41 10.12 -11.13
C TYR A 68 1.00 10.56 -12.47
N ASN A 69 2.32 10.80 -12.50
CA ASN A 69 3.02 11.21 -13.72
C ASN A 69 3.76 10.06 -14.41
N GLU A 70 3.54 8.83 -13.96
CA GLU A 70 4.17 7.65 -14.53
C GLU A 70 3.22 7.00 -15.54
N ASP A 71 3.80 6.29 -16.50
CA ASP A 71 3.10 5.43 -17.44
C ASP A 71 3.36 3.98 -17.04
N LEU A 72 2.38 3.38 -16.38
CA LEU A 72 2.48 2.05 -15.79
C LEU A 72 1.24 1.23 -16.16
N ASP A 73 1.38 -0.08 -16.26
CA ASP A 73 0.25 -0.99 -16.40
C ASP A 73 -0.30 -1.42 -15.04
N LEU A 74 0.61 -1.65 -14.09
CA LEU A 74 0.29 -2.28 -12.82
C LEU A 74 1.06 -1.63 -11.67
N VAL A 75 0.42 -1.55 -10.52
CA VAL A 75 1.05 -1.15 -9.25
C VAL A 75 1.09 -2.36 -8.32
N ILE A 76 2.25 -2.61 -7.76
CA ILE A 76 2.46 -3.58 -6.69
C ILE A 76 2.91 -2.80 -5.47
N SER A 77 2.05 -2.78 -4.45
CA SER A 77 2.36 -2.17 -3.16
C SER A 77 2.77 -3.23 -2.17
N THR A 78 3.94 -3.06 -1.57
CA THR A 78 4.43 -3.97 -0.53
C THR A 78 5.28 -3.23 0.48
N ARG A 79 5.44 -3.81 1.65
CA ARG A 79 6.34 -3.28 2.68
C ARG A 79 7.76 -3.78 2.42
N TYR A 80 8.75 -2.94 2.68
CA TYR A 80 10.17 -3.27 2.50
C TYR A 80 10.70 -4.25 3.57
N ASP A 81 9.97 -4.43 4.68
CA ASP A 81 10.32 -5.36 5.77
C ASP A 81 9.74 -6.78 5.55
N ILE A 82 9.08 -7.03 4.43
CA ILE A 82 8.54 -8.33 4.08
C ILE A 82 9.58 -9.15 3.34
N ASN A 83 9.76 -10.39 3.81
CA ASN A 83 10.57 -11.38 3.12
C ASN A 83 9.66 -12.45 2.51
N PHE A 84 9.58 -12.50 1.20
CA PHE A 84 8.79 -13.48 0.48
C PHE A 84 9.61 -14.79 0.34
N PHE A 85 9.19 -15.84 1.03
CA PHE A 85 9.79 -17.18 0.92
C PHE A 85 9.46 -17.86 -0.41
N ARG A 86 8.38 -17.44 -1.06
CA ARG A 86 7.92 -17.90 -2.37
C ARG A 86 7.53 -16.72 -3.23
N ASN A 87 7.55 -16.94 -4.55
CA ASN A 87 7.12 -15.90 -5.48
C ASN A 87 5.58 -15.80 -5.47
N PRO A 88 4.99 -14.72 -4.95
CA PRO A 88 3.54 -14.60 -4.83
C PRO A 88 2.85 -14.68 -6.20
N PHE A 89 3.48 -14.24 -7.29
CA PHE A 89 2.91 -14.32 -8.64
C PHE A 89 2.87 -15.74 -9.22
N LYS A 90 3.54 -16.71 -8.60
CA LYS A 90 3.46 -18.13 -8.97
C LYS A 90 2.51 -18.93 -8.10
N GLU A 91 2.17 -18.42 -6.92
CA GLU A 91 1.31 -19.10 -5.95
C GLU A 91 -0.17 -18.80 -6.17
N TYR A 92 -0.50 -17.62 -6.70
CA TYR A 92 -1.88 -17.15 -6.85
C TYR A 92 -2.20 -16.81 -8.30
N ASN A 93 -3.47 -16.97 -8.66
CA ASN A 93 -3.98 -16.64 -9.98
C ASN A 93 -4.54 -15.22 -10.00
N TYR A 94 -3.72 -14.26 -10.40
CA TYR A 94 -4.09 -12.84 -10.45
C TYR A 94 -4.96 -12.51 -11.66
N ASP A 95 -6.03 -11.78 -11.42
CA ASP A 95 -6.69 -10.99 -12.45
C ASP A 95 -6.14 -9.55 -12.41
N PHE A 96 -5.16 -9.26 -13.25
CA PHE A 96 -4.51 -7.95 -13.30
C PHE A 96 -5.43 -6.80 -13.77
N THR A 97 -6.69 -7.06 -14.05
CA THR A 97 -7.69 -6.03 -14.31
C THR A 97 -8.37 -5.55 -13.04
N LYS A 98 -8.15 -6.21 -11.91
CA LYS A 98 -8.79 -6.00 -10.61
C LYS A 98 -7.79 -5.61 -9.53
N CYS A 99 -8.30 -5.01 -8.45
CA CYS A 99 -7.53 -4.82 -7.22
C CYS A 99 -7.51 -6.14 -6.42
N SER A 100 -6.33 -6.63 -6.15
CA SER A 100 -6.12 -7.92 -5.49
C SER A 100 -5.47 -7.72 -4.12
N PHE A 101 -6.10 -8.26 -3.08
CA PHE A 101 -5.56 -8.38 -1.75
C PHE A 101 -5.11 -9.82 -1.52
N LEU A 102 -3.88 -10.01 -1.04
CA LEU A 102 -3.26 -11.33 -0.98
C LEU A 102 -3.98 -12.27 -0.03
N TRP A 103 -4.42 -11.78 1.15
CA TRP A 103 -5.22 -12.54 2.11
C TRP A 103 -5.93 -11.63 3.10
N ARG A 104 -6.94 -12.20 3.79
CA ARG A 104 -7.58 -11.56 4.94
C ARG A 104 -6.69 -11.67 6.18
N GLU A 105 -6.81 -10.71 7.07
CA GLU A 105 -6.19 -10.82 8.38
C GLU A 105 -6.84 -11.96 9.19
N PRO A 106 -6.08 -13.01 9.57
CA PRO A 106 -6.69 -14.23 10.16
C PRO A 106 -7.44 -13.99 11.47
N GLU A 107 -7.02 -12.99 12.25
CA GLU A 107 -7.63 -12.65 13.53
C GLU A 107 -9.02 -12.03 13.40
N PHE A 108 -9.38 -11.60 12.19
CA PHE A 108 -10.62 -10.86 11.90
C PHE A 108 -11.42 -11.48 10.75
N MET A 109 -11.49 -12.81 10.70
CA MET A 109 -12.13 -13.55 9.60
C MET A 109 -13.57 -13.17 9.31
N ASP A 110 -14.30 -12.67 10.33
CA ASP A 110 -15.69 -12.20 10.19
C ASP A 110 -15.80 -10.78 9.61
N LEU A 111 -14.68 -10.06 9.50
CA LEU A 111 -14.62 -8.71 8.96
C LEU A 111 -13.78 -8.71 7.67
N PRO A 112 -14.10 -7.83 6.70
CA PRO A 112 -13.31 -7.70 5.47
C PRO A 112 -12.05 -6.86 5.71
N ILE A 113 -11.21 -7.32 6.62
CA ILE A 113 -9.95 -6.68 7.01
C ILE A 113 -8.81 -7.32 6.22
N VAL A 114 -8.07 -6.49 5.49
CA VAL A 114 -6.97 -6.92 4.62
C VAL A 114 -5.65 -7.01 5.38
N ASN A 115 -4.79 -7.90 4.95
CA ASN A 115 -3.37 -7.81 5.28
C ASN A 115 -2.74 -6.74 4.36
N ASP A 116 -2.10 -5.74 4.94
CA ASP A 116 -1.53 -4.58 4.25
C ASP A 116 -0.17 -4.83 3.60
N THR A 117 0.32 -6.06 3.66
CA THR A 117 1.69 -6.38 3.26
C THR A 117 1.90 -6.49 1.77
N PHE A 118 0.86 -6.82 1.01
CA PHE A 118 0.96 -7.01 -0.43
C PHE A 118 -0.38 -6.75 -1.13
N ILE A 119 -0.42 -5.74 -1.98
CA ILE A 119 -1.59 -5.33 -2.74
C ILE A 119 -1.18 -5.14 -4.20
N VAL A 120 -1.98 -5.65 -5.12
CA VAL A 120 -1.76 -5.53 -6.56
C VAL A 120 -2.98 -4.90 -7.21
N PHE A 121 -2.80 -3.86 -8.00
CA PHE A 121 -3.92 -3.23 -8.72
C PHE A 121 -3.46 -2.63 -10.05
N PRO A 122 -4.35 -2.60 -11.08
CA PRO A 122 -4.04 -1.96 -12.35
C PRO A 122 -3.86 -0.46 -12.16
N PHE A 123 -2.91 0.12 -12.88
CA PHE A 123 -2.57 1.55 -12.75
C PHE A 123 -3.77 2.48 -13.00
N LYS A 124 -4.68 2.11 -13.88
CA LYS A 124 -5.93 2.84 -14.14
C LYS A 124 -6.82 3.04 -12.89
N MET A 125 -6.61 2.24 -11.83
CA MET A 125 -7.31 2.36 -10.55
C MET A 125 -6.55 3.22 -9.52
N LEU A 126 -5.44 3.87 -9.89
CA LEU A 126 -4.63 4.63 -8.95
C LEU A 126 -5.43 5.71 -8.21
N GLU A 127 -6.26 6.46 -8.93
CA GLU A 127 -7.10 7.50 -8.34
C GLU A 127 -8.13 6.90 -7.36
N SER A 128 -8.85 5.87 -7.80
CA SER A 128 -9.80 5.17 -6.93
C SER A 128 -9.15 4.56 -5.70
N PHE A 129 -7.93 4.05 -5.86
CA PHE A 129 -7.17 3.50 -4.75
C PHE A 129 -6.73 4.60 -3.77
N PHE A 130 -6.30 5.76 -4.28
CA PHE A 130 -5.99 6.93 -3.48
C PHE A 130 -7.21 7.39 -2.68
N ASP A 131 -8.36 7.52 -3.33
CA ASP A 131 -9.61 7.94 -2.69
C ASP A 131 -10.08 6.92 -1.64
N ALA A 132 -9.91 5.62 -1.89
CA ALA A 132 -10.19 4.58 -0.90
C ALA A 132 -9.29 4.71 0.35
N VAL A 133 -8.02 5.06 0.20
CA VAL A 133 -7.11 5.31 1.33
C VAL A 133 -7.54 6.57 2.11
N VAL A 134 -7.97 7.61 1.42
CA VAL A 134 -8.51 8.84 2.07
C VAL A 134 -9.81 8.53 2.81
N GLU A 135 -10.73 7.78 2.20
CA GLU A 135 -11.99 7.36 2.84
C GLU A 135 -11.73 6.54 4.08
N MET A 136 -10.84 5.56 4.01
CA MET A 136 -10.44 4.73 5.14
C MET A 136 -9.91 5.56 6.32
N GLU A 137 -9.12 6.59 6.06
CA GLU A 137 -8.56 7.46 7.12
C GLU A 137 -9.62 8.38 7.73
N THR A 138 -10.51 8.92 6.91
CA THR A 138 -11.52 9.89 7.34
C THR A 138 -12.77 9.26 7.93
N ASN A 139 -13.11 8.05 7.48
CA ASN A 139 -14.32 7.32 7.91
C ASN A 139 -14.02 5.82 8.02
N PRO A 140 -13.20 5.40 8.99
CA PRO A 140 -12.76 4.02 9.10
C PRO A 140 -13.95 3.07 9.25
N PRO A 141 -14.09 2.05 8.40
CA PRO A 141 -15.08 1.00 8.55
C PRO A 141 -14.95 0.35 9.94
N HIS A 142 -16.06 -0.05 10.50
CA HIS A 142 -16.14 -0.77 11.78
C HIS A 142 -15.71 0.03 13.03
N GLY A 143 -15.42 1.34 12.92
CA GLY A 143 -15.02 2.17 14.05
C GLY A 143 -13.69 1.78 14.69
N VAL A 144 -12.95 0.89 14.05
CA VAL A 144 -11.61 0.45 14.48
C VAL A 144 -10.57 1.16 13.62
N ASN A 145 -9.72 1.96 14.24
CA ASN A 145 -8.63 2.61 13.54
C ASN A 145 -7.48 1.62 13.32
N SER A 146 -7.66 0.72 12.36
CA SER A 146 -6.69 -0.30 11.98
C SER A 146 -5.84 0.09 10.75
N GLY A 147 -5.88 1.36 10.34
CA GLY A 147 -5.08 1.84 9.21
C GLY A 147 -5.39 1.07 7.92
N MET A 148 -4.36 0.75 7.15
CA MET A 148 -4.47 0.09 5.85
C MET A 148 -5.22 -1.25 5.87
N HIS A 149 -5.37 -1.88 7.02
CA HIS A 149 -6.17 -3.11 7.17
C HIS A 149 -7.66 -2.91 6.85
N ASN A 150 -8.18 -1.69 6.96
CA ASN A 150 -9.58 -1.35 6.65
C ASN A 150 -9.81 -1.02 5.16
N LEU A 151 -8.85 -1.20 4.28
CA LEU A 151 -8.89 -0.71 2.91
C LEU A 151 -9.90 -1.44 2.01
N TYR A 152 -10.31 -2.66 2.33
CA TYR A 152 -11.18 -3.46 1.45
C TYR A 152 -12.50 -2.77 1.13
N LEU A 153 -13.28 -2.39 2.16
CA LEU A 153 -14.59 -1.77 1.94
C LEU A 153 -14.52 -0.42 1.22
N PRO A 154 -13.63 0.51 1.59
CA PRO A 154 -13.40 1.72 0.81
C PRO A 154 -13.06 1.43 -0.66
N MET A 155 -12.22 0.42 -0.91
CA MET A 155 -11.89 0.06 -2.30
C MET A 155 -13.10 -0.48 -3.06
N VAL A 156 -13.92 -1.33 -2.43
CA VAL A 156 -15.20 -1.80 -3.01
C VAL A 156 -16.14 -0.62 -3.31
N ASN A 157 -16.21 0.37 -2.42
CA ASN A 157 -17.04 1.57 -2.63
C ASN A 157 -16.59 2.36 -3.86
N GLN A 158 -15.28 2.44 -4.12
CA GLN A 158 -14.72 3.20 -5.23
C GLN A 158 -14.88 2.51 -6.59
N VAL A 159 -14.71 1.18 -6.64
CA VAL A 159 -14.62 0.46 -7.94
C VAL A 159 -15.68 -0.61 -8.13
N GLY A 160 -16.45 -0.93 -7.11
CA GLY A 160 -17.44 -2.03 -7.09
C GLY A 160 -16.81 -3.38 -6.71
N GLU A 161 -17.64 -4.25 -6.11
CA GLU A 161 -17.21 -5.54 -5.56
C GLU A 161 -16.59 -6.46 -6.63
N ASP A 162 -17.13 -6.44 -7.85
CA ASP A 162 -16.63 -7.24 -8.98
C ASP A 162 -15.18 -6.90 -9.39
N ASN A 163 -14.68 -5.74 -8.99
CA ASN A 163 -13.32 -5.24 -9.30
C ASN A 163 -12.33 -5.39 -8.15
N VAL A 164 -12.73 -6.03 -7.06
CA VAL A 164 -11.88 -6.30 -5.89
C VAL A 164 -11.90 -7.79 -5.60
N VAL A 165 -10.73 -8.40 -5.43
CA VAL A 165 -10.61 -9.84 -5.20
C VAL A 165 -9.70 -10.17 -4.03
N TRP A 166 -10.03 -11.26 -3.37
CA TRP A 166 -9.16 -11.97 -2.43
C TRP A 166 -8.44 -13.10 -3.16
N LEU A 167 -7.16 -13.23 -2.91
CA LEU A 167 -6.31 -14.30 -3.47
C LEU A 167 -6.12 -15.44 -2.48
#